data_bcc4eed1ffa913bd1f3a346be04296a0
#
_entry.id   bcc4eed1ffa913bd1f3a346be04296a0
#
_cell.length_a   1.000
_cell.length_b   1.000
_cell.length_c   1.000
_cell.angle_alpha   90.00
_cell.angle_beta   90.00
_cell.angle_gamma   90.00
#
_symmetry.space_group_name_H-M   'P 1'
#
loop_
_entity.id
_entity.type
_entity.pdbx_description
1 polymer ?
#
loop_
_entity_poly.entity_id
_entity_poly.type
_entity_poly.pdbx_seq_one_letter_code
_entity_poly.pdbx_strand_id
1 'polypeptide(L)'
;KATSNICTAQVLLAIIAAMYASYHGPDGLAAIARRTHGRAAQIADGLGSAIVHHRFFDTVLAQVPGKAAAVVEAARERGIDLRRVDDDHVAIACDETTTDEDVAGVLAAFAAAGVDTDAGSSSSVEIENRTSEYLTHPAFHRYRTETAMLRYLRSLSDKDIALDRSMIPLGSCTMKLNATTEMEPITWPEFANLHPFAPAEDTAGIRELIAELAGWLAAITGYDRVSLQPNAGSQGEYAGLLAIRQYHLARGDSQRDICLIPASAHGTNAASAVMAGMRVVVVACRENGDVDTADLAAKIAEHGPNLAATMITYPSTHGVFEDAIGEICAAVHDAGGQVYIDGANLNALVGVARPGRFGGDVSHLNLHKTFCIPHGGGGPGVGPIGVRDHLAPYLPGHPLAPELSEAHSDAVRAAGDLTVSAAPYGSASILPITWAYIRMMGAAGLRAATLTAIASANYIARRLDEHYPVLYTGENGMVAHECILDLRAITKATGVTVDDVAKRLADYGFHAPTMSFPVAGTLMVEPTESESLAEVDAFIEAMIAIKREIDLVGSGDWPADDNPLHNAPHTAECLLVEDWKHPYTREQAAYPLGKGFRPKVWPPVRRIDGAFGDRNLVCSCPPVEAFA
;
A
#
# COMPACT_ATOMS: atom_id res chain seq x y z
N LYS A 1 10.62 -15.07 13.82
CA LYS A 1 9.25 -14.54 14.00
C LYS A 1 9.20 -13.19 13.32
N ALA A 2 8.39 -13.09 12.27
CA ALA A 2 8.15 -11.80 11.62
C ALA A 2 7.42 -10.86 12.59
N THR A 3 7.89 -9.64 12.68
CA THR A 3 7.31 -8.59 13.52
C THR A 3 6.85 -7.40 12.68
N SER A 4 6.70 -7.60 11.36
CA SER A 4 6.24 -6.55 10.46
C SER A 4 4.80 -6.17 10.79
N ASN A 5 4.58 -4.90 11.00
CA ASN A 5 3.27 -4.29 11.16
C ASN A 5 2.83 -3.54 9.88
N ILE A 6 3.55 -3.73 8.78
CA ILE A 6 3.22 -3.15 7.48
C ILE A 6 2.07 -3.93 6.88
N CYS A 7 0.94 -3.28 6.65
CA CYS A 7 -0.26 -3.95 6.13
C CYS A 7 -0.35 -3.95 4.61
N THR A 8 0.27 -3.01 3.89
CA THR A 8 0.28 -2.96 2.43
C THR A 8 1.65 -3.35 1.91
N ALA A 9 1.78 -4.57 1.41
CA ALA A 9 3.01 -5.02 0.76
C ALA A 9 3.14 -4.39 -0.63
N GLN A 10 4.27 -3.79 -0.94
CA GLN A 10 4.55 -3.19 -2.24
C GLN A 10 5.09 -4.24 -3.22
N VAL A 11 4.27 -5.22 -3.56
CA VAL A 11 4.68 -6.37 -4.38
C VAL A 11 4.57 -6.15 -5.88
N LEU A 12 3.90 -5.09 -6.35
CA LEU A 12 3.71 -4.86 -7.80
C LEU A 12 5.04 -4.77 -8.55
N LEU A 13 6.03 -4.08 -7.99
CA LEU A 13 7.37 -3.99 -8.59
C LEU A 13 8.07 -5.36 -8.64
N ALA A 14 7.89 -6.20 -7.62
CA ALA A 14 8.40 -7.57 -7.62
C ALA A 14 7.70 -8.44 -8.68
N ILE A 15 6.38 -8.28 -8.85
CA ILE A 15 5.62 -8.96 -9.91
C ILE A 15 6.11 -8.52 -11.29
N ILE A 16 6.27 -7.21 -11.51
CA ILE A 16 6.80 -6.68 -12.77
C ILE A 16 8.20 -7.24 -13.05
N ALA A 17 9.09 -7.23 -12.06
CA ALA A 17 10.45 -7.80 -12.21
C ALA A 17 10.41 -9.31 -12.53
N ALA A 18 9.53 -10.08 -11.88
CA ALA A 18 9.35 -11.51 -12.16
C ALA A 18 8.81 -11.75 -13.59
N MET A 19 7.83 -10.96 -14.03
CA MET A 19 7.26 -11.08 -15.38
C MET A 19 8.27 -10.62 -16.44
N TYR A 20 9.04 -9.56 -16.19
CA TYR A 20 10.13 -9.09 -17.04
C TYR A 20 11.18 -10.19 -17.24
N ALA A 21 11.64 -10.80 -16.12
CA ALA A 21 12.58 -11.91 -16.18
C ALA A 21 12.01 -13.14 -16.89
N SER A 22 10.72 -13.44 -16.72
CA SER A 22 10.05 -14.58 -17.39
C SER A 22 9.88 -14.35 -18.89
N TYR A 23 9.58 -13.11 -19.30
CA TYR A 23 9.39 -12.74 -20.71
C TYR A 23 10.73 -12.73 -21.48
N HIS A 24 11.73 -12.07 -20.93
CA HIS A 24 13.04 -11.96 -21.57
C HIS A 24 13.91 -13.22 -21.43
N GLY A 25 13.79 -13.91 -20.32
CA GLY A 25 14.63 -15.06 -19.97
C GLY A 25 16.11 -14.70 -19.82
N PRO A 26 16.99 -15.67 -19.52
CA PRO A 26 18.41 -15.39 -19.30
C PRO A 26 19.11 -14.77 -20.53
N ASP A 27 18.80 -15.27 -21.73
CA ASP A 27 19.43 -14.76 -22.96
C ASP A 27 18.98 -13.35 -23.31
N GLY A 28 17.66 -13.07 -23.13
CA GLY A 28 17.10 -11.75 -23.38
C GLY A 28 17.66 -10.71 -22.42
N LEU A 29 17.75 -11.02 -21.12
CA LEU A 29 18.36 -10.13 -20.13
C LEU A 29 19.84 -9.87 -20.43
N ALA A 30 20.59 -10.90 -20.83
CA ALA A 30 21.99 -10.73 -21.25
C ALA A 30 22.12 -9.87 -22.51
N ALA A 31 21.18 -9.99 -23.48
CA ALA A 31 21.16 -9.15 -24.68
C ALA A 31 20.83 -7.68 -24.35
N ILE A 32 19.86 -7.44 -23.45
CA ILE A 32 19.53 -6.11 -22.94
C ILE A 32 20.74 -5.49 -22.27
N ALA A 33 21.38 -6.21 -21.33
CA ALA A 33 22.54 -5.73 -20.60
C ALA A 33 23.70 -5.34 -21.56
N ARG A 34 24.00 -6.18 -22.57
CA ARG A 34 25.03 -5.87 -23.58
C ARG A 34 24.69 -4.64 -24.41
N ARG A 35 23.40 -4.46 -24.78
CA ARG A 35 22.96 -3.28 -25.53
C ARG A 35 23.10 -2.02 -24.69
N THR A 36 22.64 -2.04 -23.46
CA THR A 36 22.74 -0.91 -22.54
C THR A 36 24.20 -0.52 -22.30
N HIS A 37 25.06 -1.49 -21.96
CA HIS A 37 26.49 -1.26 -21.84
C HIS A 37 27.12 -0.73 -23.13
N GLY A 38 26.70 -1.28 -24.28
CA GLY A 38 27.17 -0.81 -25.58
C GLY A 38 26.86 0.66 -25.88
N ARG A 39 25.68 1.16 -25.42
CA ARG A 39 25.32 2.58 -25.52
C ARG A 39 26.22 3.44 -24.66
N ALA A 40 26.44 3.05 -23.40
CA ALA A 40 27.35 3.76 -22.51
C ALA A 40 28.80 3.76 -23.07
N ALA A 41 29.25 2.66 -23.63
CA ALA A 41 30.57 2.57 -24.27
C ALA A 41 30.69 3.48 -25.49
N GLN A 42 29.66 3.58 -26.35
CA GLN A 42 29.64 4.50 -27.50
C GLN A 42 29.74 5.96 -27.02
N ILE A 43 29.05 6.35 -25.96
CA ILE A 43 29.17 7.70 -25.35
C ILE A 43 30.59 7.91 -24.82
N ALA A 44 31.13 6.92 -24.09
CA ALA A 44 32.48 7.02 -23.54
C ALA A 44 33.54 7.16 -24.64
N ASP A 45 33.45 6.39 -25.73
CA ASP A 45 34.36 6.46 -26.85
C ASP A 45 34.25 7.82 -27.59
N GLY A 46 33.05 8.38 -27.71
CA GLY A 46 32.81 9.69 -28.29
C GLY A 46 33.31 10.86 -27.44
N LEU A 47 33.34 10.69 -26.14
CA LEU A 47 33.83 11.72 -25.18
C LEU A 47 35.33 11.59 -24.87
N GLY A 48 35.91 10.43 -25.14
CA GLY A 48 37.36 10.21 -25.07
C GLY A 48 37.98 10.57 -23.72
N SER A 49 38.92 11.50 -23.73
CA SER A 49 39.67 11.92 -22.55
C SER A 49 38.83 12.61 -21.46
N ALA A 50 37.59 13.00 -21.78
CA ALA A 50 36.70 13.59 -20.80
C ALA A 50 36.12 12.53 -19.82
N ILE A 51 36.25 11.24 -20.08
CA ILE A 51 35.72 10.18 -19.24
C ILE A 51 36.61 9.96 -18.01
N VAL A 52 36.00 10.02 -16.82
CA VAL A 52 36.70 9.90 -15.54
C VAL A 52 37.01 8.44 -15.19
N HIS A 53 36.06 7.54 -15.46
CA HIS A 53 36.17 6.13 -15.09
C HIS A 53 36.12 5.24 -16.32
N HIS A 54 37.13 4.42 -16.54
CA HIS A 54 37.20 3.50 -17.70
C HIS A 54 36.49 2.17 -17.46
N ARG A 55 36.07 1.88 -16.23
CA ARG A 55 35.27 0.69 -15.89
C ARG A 55 33.90 1.13 -15.38
N PHE A 56 32.88 0.87 -16.16
CA PHE A 56 31.48 1.24 -15.92
C PHE A 56 30.56 0.18 -16.53
N PHE A 57 29.29 0.19 -16.17
CA PHE A 57 28.29 -0.65 -16.85
C PHE A 57 27.40 0.21 -17.76
N ASP A 58 26.49 0.97 -17.21
CA ASP A 58 25.47 1.77 -17.90
C ASP A 58 25.63 3.28 -17.70
N THR A 59 26.43 3.68 -16.71
CA THR A 59 26.58 5.08 -16.33
C THR A 59 28.04 5.53 -16.49
N VAL A 60 28.25 6.59 -17.23
CA VAL A 60 29.55 7.22 -17.39
C VAL A 60 29.59 8.60 -16.71
N LEU A 61 30.75 8.96 -16.18
CA LEU A 61 31.04 10.27 -15.62
C LEU A 61 32.02 11.00 -16.52
N ALA A 62 31.62 12.16 -17.01
CA ALA A 62 32.46 13.04 -17.82
C ALA A 62 32.95 14.23 -17.01
N GLN A 63 34.25 14.55 -17.10
CA GLN A 63 34.85 15.74 -16.57
C GLN A 63 34.88 16.84 -17.64
N VAL A 64 34.27 17.99 -17.37
CA VAL A 64 34.06 19.12 -18.29
C VAL A 64 34.32 20.45 -17.55
N PRO A 65 35.55 20.80 -17.20
CA PRO A 65 35.88 21.91 -16.28
C PRO A 65 35.13 23.21 -16.60
N GLY A 66 34.29 23.67 -15.67
CA GLY A 66 33.47 24.87 -15.79
C GLY A 66 32.37 24.84 -16.83
N LYS A 67 32.09 23.68 -17.47
CA LYS A 67 31.14 23.58 -18.59
C LYS A 67 29.92 22.69 -18.30
N ALA A 68 29.84 22.11 -17.10
CA ALA A 68 28.77 21.16 -16.79
C ALA A 68 27.36 21.76 -17.00
N ALA A 69 27.14 23.01 -16.59
CA ALA A 69 25.88 23.70 -16.82
C ALA A 69 25.54 23.86 -18.32
N ALA A 70 26.53 24.23 -19.13
CA ALA A 70 26.35 24.43 -20.57
C ALA A 70 26.08 23.11 -21.31
N VAL A 71 26.70 22.01 -20.87
CA VAL A 71 26.41 20.65 -21.42
C VAL A 71 24.98 20.24 -21.11
N VAL A 72 24.55 20.38 -19.85
CA VAL A 72 23.20 20.02 -19.43
C VAL A 72 22.14 20.83 -20.18
N GLU A 73 22.35 22.15 -20.32
CA GLU A 73 21.42 22.99 -21.10
C GLU A 73 21.37 22.61 -22.57
N ALA A 74 22.51 22.37 -23.19
CA ALA A 74 22.58 21.93 -24.59
C ALA A 74 21.92 20.55 -24.80
N ALA A 75 21.95 19.66 -23.79
CA ALA A 75 21.23 18.38 -23.82
C ALA A 75 19.71 18.59 -23.68
N ARG A 76 19.28 19.48 -22.78
CA ARG A 76 17.85 19.83 -22.62
C ARG A 76 17.22 20.41 -23.89
N GLU A 77 17.95 21.27 -24.61
CA GLU A 77 17.51 21.78 -25.92
C GLU A 77 17.25 20.66 -26.95
N ARG A 78 17.77 19.45 -26.69
CA ARG A 78 17.60 18.24 -27.50
C ARG A 78 16.61 17.25 -26.89
N GLY A 79 15.94 17.63 -25.79
CA GLY A 79 15.00 16.77 -25.08
C GLY A 79 15.66 15.67 -24.23
N ILE A 80 16.92 15.91 -23.78
CA ILE A 80 17.69 14.94 -23.00
C ILE A 80 18.07 15.55 -21.65
N ASP A 81 17.63 14.95 -20.57
CA ASP A 81 18.05 15.32 -19.23
C ASP A 81 19.34 14.59 -18.82
N LEU A 82 20.37 15.34 -18.44
CA LEU A 82 21.61 14.82 -17.91
C LEU A 82 21.81 15.26 -16.46
N ARG A 83 22.43 14.43 -15.64
CA ARG A 83 22.72 14.75 -14.25
C ARG A 83 23.96 15.63 -14.14
N ARG A 84 23.79 16.91 -13.76
CA ARG A 84 24.89 17.75 -13.30
C ARG A 84 25.30 17.28 -11.90
N VAL A 85 26.53 16.80 -11.75
CA VAL A 85 27.07 16.34 -10.47
C VAL A 85 27.62 17.55 -9.69
N ASP A 86 28.42 18.37 -10.38
CA ASP A 86 28.99 19.65 -9.91
C ASP A 86 29.28 20.55 -11.12
N ASP A 87 30.06 21.62 -10.91
CA ASP A 87 30.41 22.55 -11.99
C ASP A 87 31.33 21.95 -13.08
N ASP A 88 32.00 20.88 -12.75
CA ASP A 88 33.02 20.24 -13.58
C ASP A 88 32.64 18.85 -14.07
N HIS A 89 31.52 18.28 -13.58
CA HIS A 89 31.17 16.91 -13.89
C HIS A 89 29.72 16.73 -14.31
N VAL A 90 29.52 15.90 -15.35
CA VAL A 90 28.20 15.44 -15.83
C VAL A 90 28.17 13.92 -15.86
N ALA A 91 27.11 13.33 -15.29
CA ALA A 91 26.85 11.90 -15.37
C ALA A 91 25.79 11.61 -16.43
N ILE A 92 26.01 10.57 -17.21
CA ILE A 92 25.14 10.09 -18.28
C ILE A 92 24.81 8.63 -18.00
N ALA A 93 23.53 8.32 -17.82
CA ALA A 93 23.03 6.98 -17.63
C ALA A 93 22.30 6.49 -18.90
N CYS A 94 22.53 5.25 -19.25
CA CYS A 94 21.84 4.56 -20.34
C CYS A 94 20.97 3.43 -19.77
N ASP A 95 19.89 3.14 -20.47
CA ASP A 95 18.99 2.02 -20.16
C ASP A 95 18.58 1.26 -21.42
N GLU A 96 17.63 0.35 -21.31
CA GLU A 96 17.13 -0.43 -22.44
C GLU A 96 16.37 0.38 -23.48
N THR A 97 15.93 1.59 -23.16
CA THR A 97 15.22 2.49 -24.08
C THR A 97 16.15 3.42 -24.84
N THR A 98 17.41 3.55 -24.40
CA THR A 98 18.41 4.43 -25.04
C THR A 98 18.68 4.02 -26.48
N THR A 99 18.48 4.96 -27.42
CA THR A 99 18.60 4.79 -28.88
C THR A 99 19.94 5.29 -29.42
N ASP A 100 20.22 5.03 -30.72
CA ASP A 100 21.36 5.64 -31.42
C ASP A 100 21.21 7.16 -31.54
N GLU A 101 19.98 7.65 -31.63
CA GLU A 101 19.67 9.08 -31.71
C GLU A 101 19.97 9.80 -30.36
N ASP A 102 19.65 9.16 -29.23
CA ASP A 102 19.98 9.68 -27.91
C ASP A 102 21.51 9.78 -27.73
N VAL A 103 22.24 8.74 -28.09
CA VAL A 103 23.71 8.76 -28.06
C VAL A 103 24.28 9.91 -28.90
N ALA A 104 23.78 10.07 -30.14
CA ALA A 104 24.20 11.18 -31.00
C ALA A 104 23.81 12.55 -30.41
N GLY A 105 22.65 12.66 -29.82
CA GLY A 105 22.17 13.87 -29.12
C GLY A 105 23.04 14.26 -27.94
N VAL A 106 23.44 13.29 -27.11
CA VAL A 106 24.39 13.52 -26.00
C VAL A 106 25.72 14.03 -26.52
N LEU A 107 26.34 13.36 -27.50
CA LEU A 107 27.63 13.79 -28.06
C LEU A 107 27.55 15.19 -28.68
N ALA A 108 26.44 15.49 -29.37
CA ALA A 108 26.19 16.81 -29.93
C ALA A 108 26.03 17.91 -28.85
N ALA A 109 25.47 17.57 -27.68
CA ALA A 109 25.37 18.51 -26.57
C ALA A 109 26.74 18.88 -25.99
N PHE A 110 27.63 17.89 -25.81
CA PHE A 110 29.00 18.14 -25.36
C PHE A 110 29.78 18.99 -26.40
N ALA A 111 29.63 18.70 -27.67
CA ALA A 111 30.27 19.49 -28.76
C ALA A 111 29.74 20.95 -28.77
N ALA A 112 28.42 21.15 -28.63
CA ALA A 112 27.79 22.48 -28.56
C ALA A 112 28.28 23.31 -27.36
N ALA A 113 28.55 22.66 -26.24
CA ALA A 113 29.16 23.28 -25.06
C ALA A 113 30.67 23.53 -25.21
N GLY A 114 31.26 23.19 -26.37
CA GLY A 114 32.68 23.38 -26.65
C GLY A 114 33.58 22.47 -25.80
N VAL A 115 33.10 21.30 -25.40
CA VAL A 115 33.95 20.31 -24.74
C VAL A 115 34.86 19.68 -25.80
N ASP A 116 36.15 19.71 -25.54
CA ASP A 116 37.14 19.10 -26.42
C ASP A 116 37.16 17.59 -26.16
N THR A 117 36.85 16.82 -27.17
CA THR A 117 36.75 15.35 -27.07
C THR A 117 37.76 14.71 -28.01
N ASP A 118 38.72 13.97 -27.47
CA ASP A 118 39.61 13.10 -28.25
C ASP A 118 38.91 11.77 -28.54
N ALA A 119 37.95 11.79 -29.46
CA ALA A 119 37.19 10.60 -29.84
C ALA A 119 38.12 9.42 -30.17
N GLY A 120 37.88 8.26 -29.57
CA GLY A 120 38.66 7.04 -29.76
C GLY A 120 39.89 6.89 -28.87
N SER A 121 40.16 7.82 -27.94
CA SER A 121 41.24 7.69 -26.94
C SER A 121 40.79 6.96 -25.64
N SER A 122 39.49 6.77 -25.45
CA SER A 122 38.95 6.00 -24.33
C SER A 122 39.03 4.50 -24.66
N SER A 123 39.76 3.76 -23.85
CA SER A 123 39.66 2.31 -23.83
C SER A 123 38.74 1.90 -22.68
N SER A 124 37.47 1.68 -22.93
CA SER A 124 36.60 1.05 -21.95
C SER A 124 37.18 -0.31 -21.55
N VAL A 125 37.35 -0.55 -20.26
CA VAL A 125 37.80 -1.84 -19.75
C VAL A 125 36.66 -2.81 -19.90
N GLU A 126 36.87 -3.91 -20.60
CA GLU A 126 35.86 -4.96 -20.77
C GLU A 126 35.38 -5.46 -19.43
N ILE A 127 34.04 -5.51 -19.25
CA ILE A 127 33.42 -6.04 -18.05
C ILE A 127 33.46 -7.57 -18.13
N GLU A 128 33.93 -8.22 -17.08
CA GLU A 128 33.89 -9.67 -16.99
C GLU A 128 32.46 -10.19 -17.12
N ASN A 129 32.23 -11.04 -18.10
CA ASN A 129 30.94 -11.67 -18.30
C ASN A 129 30.66 -12.72 -17.24
N ARG A 130 29.42 -12.80 -16.81
CA ARG A 130 28.95 -13.87 -15.94
C ARG A 130 29.12 -15.21 -16.64
N THR A 131 29.78 -16.16 -15.97
CA THR A 131 30.01 -17.54 -16.50
C THR A 131 29.08 -18.58 -15.85
N SER A 132 28.43 -18.24 -14.71
CA SER A 132 27.51 -19.15 -14.04
C SER A 132 26.10 -19.09 -14.66
N GLU A 133 25.42 -20.23 -14.70
CA GLU A 133 24.00 -20.29 -15.07
C GLU A 133 23.12 -19.51 -14.08
N TYR A 134 22.01 -18.99 -14.57
CA TYR A 134 21.00 -18.31 -13.77
C TYR A 134 19.62 -18.41 -14.45
N LEU A 135 18.56 -18.19 -13.68
CA LEU A 135 17.17 -18.32 -14.14
C LEU A 135 16.92 -19.69 -14.80
N THR A 136 17.42 -20.76 -14.18
CA THR A 136 17.35 -22.13 -14.71
C THR A 136 15.96 -22.74 -14.62
N HIS A 137 15.06 -22.17 -13.78
CA HIS A 137 13.68 -22.68 -13.65
C HIS A 137 12.92 -22.55 -14.99
N PRO A 138 12.12 -23.57 -15.38
CA PRO A 138 11.41 -23.60 -16.66
C PRO A 138 10.52 -22.39 -16.96
N ALA A 139 9.99 -21.69 -15.93
CA ALA A 139 9.18 -20.49 -16.12
C ALA A 139 9.91 -19.40 -16.92
N PHE A 140 11.23 -19.25 -16.74
CA PHE A 140 12.05 -18.26 -17.44
C PHE A 140 12.39 -18.65 -18.89
N HIS A 141 11.92 -19.80 -19.37
CA HIS A 141 12.16 -20.31 -20.72
C HIS A 141 10.88 -20.51 -21.53
N ARG A 142 9.69 -20.49 -20.89
CA ARG A 142 8.41 -20.84 -21.53
C ARG A 142 7.59 -19.65 -22.02
N TYR A 143 7.64 -18.52 -21.32
CA TYR A 143 6.68 -17.43 -21.49
C TYR A 143 7.27 -16.23 -22.24
N ARG A 144 8.05 -16.51 -23.30
CA ARG A 144 8.88 -15.55 -24.03
C ARG A 144 8.19 -14.96 -25.26
N THR A 145 6.89 -15.09 -25.39
CA THR A 145 6.08 -14.44 -26.42
C THR A 145 4.86 -13.79 -25.77
N GLU A 146 4.31 -12.76 -26.41
CA GLU A 146 3.12 -12.05 -25.92
C GLU A 146 1.96 -13.01 -25.61
N THR A 147 1.65 -13.93 -26.55
CA THR A 147 0.59 -14.91 -26.36
C THR A 147 0.86 -15.86 -25.18
N ALA A 148 2.10 -16.34 -25.04
CA ALA A 148 2.46 -17.24 -23.94
C ALA A 148 2.39 -16.50 -22.60
N MET A 149 2.88 -15.27 -22.54
CA MET A 149 2.83 -14.42 -21.33
C MET A 149 1.38 -14.10 -20.95
N LEU A 150 0.53 -13.69 -21.91
CA LEU A 150 -0.88 -13.43 -21.67
C LEU A 150 -1.59 -14.64 -21.04
N ARG A 151 -1.36 -15.84 -21.57
CA ARG A 151 -1.93 -17.08 -21.04
C ARG A 151 -1.37 -17.43 -19.67
N TYR A 152 -0.10 -17.14 -19.43
CA TYR A 152 0.52 -17.36 -18.13
C TYR A 152 -0.06 -16.43 -17.07
N LEU A 153 -0.17 -15.13 -17.36
CA LEU A 153 -0.82 -14.15 -16.47
C LEU A 153 -2.25 -14.58 -16.14
N ARG A 154 -3.02 -15.03 -17.16
CA ARG A 154 -4.37 -15.54 -16.94
C ARG A 154 -4.37 -16.77 -16.03
N SER A 155 -3.45 -17.72 -16.24
CA SER A 155 -3.35 -18.93 -15.41
C SER A 155 -3.00 -18.63 -13.94
N LEU A 156 -2.27 -17.53 -13.68
CA LEU A 156 -1.96 -17.07 -12.33
C LEU A 156 -3.16 -16.37 -11.70
N SER A 157 -3.81 -15.48 -12.45
CA SER A 157 -4.97 -14.73 -11.94
C SER A 157 -6.16 -15.64 -11.65
N ASP A 158 -6.29 -16.78 -12.34
CA ASP A 158 -7.35 -17.77 -12.10
C ASP A 158 -7.17 -18.58 -10.80
N LYS A 159 -6.01 -18.44 -10.13
CA LYS A 159 -5.72 -19.15 -8.87
C LYS A 159 -6.21 -18.44 -7.62
N ASP A 160 -6.75 -17.24 -7.75
CA ASP A 160 -7.25 -16.51 -6.60
C ASP A 160 -8.50 -15.69 -6.96
N ILE A 161 -9.20 -15.23 -5.92
CA ILE A 161 -10.33 -14.31 -6.05
C ILE A 161 -9.78 -12.91 -6.29
N ALA A 162 -10.33 -12.23 -7.29
CA ALA A 162 -10.04 -10.85 -7.63
C ALA A 162 -11.33 -10.03 -7.65
N LEU A 163 -11.23 -8.72 -7.53
CA LEU A 163 -12.37 -7.80 -7.46
C LEU A 163 -13.27 -7.83 -8.70
N ASP A 164 -12.76 -8.29 -9.84
CA ASP A 164 -13.54 -8.50 -11.06
C ASP A 164 -14.39 -9.80 -11.04
N ARG A 165 -14.29 -10.58 -9.97
CA ARG A 165 -15.00 -11.86 -9.78
C ARG A 165 -15.91 -11.89 -8.57
N SER A 166 -15.54 -11.19 -7.51
CA SER A 166 -16.25 -11.22 -6.23
C SER A 166 -15.83 -10.05 -5.35
N MET A 167 -16.70 -9.69 -4.42
CA MET A 167 -16.39 -8.82 -3.30
C MET A 167 -15.24 -9.41 -2.47
N ILE A 168 -14.34 -8.55 -2.02
CA ILE A 168 -13.29 -8.86 -1.05
C ILE A 168 -13.55 -8.02 0.21
N PRO A 169 -14.30 -8.54 1.19
CA PRO A 169 -14.81 -7.77 2.32
C PRO A 169 -13.81 -7.61 3.46
N LEU A 170 -12.56 -7.28 3.15
CA LEU A 170 -11.49 -7.14 4.13
C LEU A 170 -11.64 -5.87 4.97
N GLY A 171 -12.07 -6.01 6.22
CA GLY A 171 -12.13 -4.92 7.18
C GLY A 171 -10.75 -4.34 7.49
N SER A 172 -10.69 -3.04 7.68
CA SER A 172 -9.50 -2.19 7.83
C SER A 172 -8.51 -2.21 6.65
N CYS A 173 -8.83 -2.92 5.58
CA CYS A 173 -8.03 -3.06 4.36
C CYS A 173 -8.92 -2.89 3.14
N THR A 174 -9.44 -1.70 2.93
CA THR A 174 -10.44 -1.37 1.91
C THR A 174 -10.10 -1.93 0.54
N MET A 175 -10.91 -2.86 0.06
CA MET A 175 -10.77 -3.48 -1.26
C MET A 175 -11.83 -2.94 -2.20
N LYS A 176 -11.57 -1.76 -2.75
CA LYS A 176 -12.47 -1.04 -3.65
C LYS A 176 -12.18 -1.41 -5.09
N LEU A 177 -13.23 -1.73 -5.85
CA LEU A 177 -13.11 -1.91 -7.30
C LEU A 177 -12.94 -0.54 -7.97
N ASN A 178 -11.94 -0.44 -8.83
CA ASN A 178 -11.56 0.79 -9.52
C ASN A 178 -12.06 0.79 -10.96
N ALA A 179 -12.44 1.96 -11.47
CA ALA A 179 -12.72 2.12 -12.89
C ALA A 179 -11.41 2.08 -13.71
N THR A 180 -11.43 1.38 -14.84
CA THR A 180 -10.27 1.32 -15.76
C THR A 180 -9.85 2.71 -16.24
N THR A 181 -10.82 3.61 -16.47
CA THR A 181 -10.58 5.00 -16.89
C THR A 181 -9.76 5.79 -15.87
N GLU A 182 -9.87 5.50 -14.58
CA GLU A 182 -9.07 6.16 -13.53
C GLU A 182 -7.60 5.75 -13.60
N MET A 183 -7.31 4.53 -14.06
CA MET A 183 -5.96 4.00 -14.15
C MET A 183 -5.30 4.29 -15.50
N GLU A 184 -6.06 4.59 -16.54
CA GLU A 184 -5.55 4.80 -17.89
C GLU A 184 -4.44 5.88 -17.98
N PRO A 185 -4.56 7.04 -17.30
CA PRO A 185 -3.56 8.11 -17.39
C PRO A 185 -2.14 7.70 -17.00
N ILE A 186 -1.95 6.74 -16.10
CA ILE A 186 -0.60 6.29 -15.70
C ILE A 186 0.15 5.56 -16.82
N THR A 187 -0.54 5.19 -17.91
CA THR A 187 0.06 4.54 -19.08
C THR A 187 0.45 5.54 -20.16
N TRP A 188 0.01 6.80 -20.05
CA TRP A 188 0.34 7.83 -21.03
C TRP A 188 1.82 8.24 -20.92
N PRO A 189 2.54 8.36 -22.02
CA PRO A 189 3.97 8.71 -22.01
C PRO A 189 4.29 9.97 -21.21
N GLU A 190 3.37 10.95 -21.20
CA GLU A 190 3.50 12.22 -20.50
C GLU A 190 3.57 12.07 -18.97
N PHE A 191 3.07 10.95 -18.43
CA PHE A 191 3.19 10.59 -17.02
C PHE A 191 4.16 9.43 -16.80
N ALA A 192 4.08 8.37 -17.64
CA ALA A 192 4.85 7.15 -17.47
C ALA A 192 6.37 7.33 -17.66
N ASN A 193 6.76 8.25 -18.55
CA ASN A 193 8.17 8.43 -18.94
C ASN A 193 8.87 9.54 -18.13
N LEU A 194 8.22 10.15 -17.13
CA LEU A 194 8.84 11.16 -16.29
C LEU A 194 9.78 10.53 -15.25
N HIS A 195 11.03 10.97 -15.26
CA HIS A 195 11.97 10.57 -14.21
C HIS A 195 11.68 11.34 -12.90
N PRO A 196 11.73 10.71 -11.71
CA PRO A 196 11.41 11.36 -10.44
C PRO A 196 12.35 12.52 -10.07
N PHE A 197 13.51 12.62 -10.68
CA PHE A 197 14.49 13.71 -10.50
C PHE A 197 14.61 14.61 -11.73
N ALA A 198 13.67 14.54 -12.66
CA ALA A 198 13.64 15.48 -13.79
C ALA A 198 13.48 16.93 -13.29
N PRO A 199 14.06 17.92 -13.99
CA PRO A 199 13.98 19.33 -13.61
C PRO A 199 12.56 19.84 -13.46
N ALA A 200 12.37 20.81 -12.57
CA ALA A 200 11.05 21.37 -12.26
C ALA A 200 10.36 21.94 -13.50
N GLU A 201 11.10 22.61 -14.35
CA GLU A 201 10.64 23.24 -15.60
C GLU A 201 10.18 22.23 -16.64
N ASP A 202 10.70 20.99 -16.61
CA ASP A 202 10.34 19.91 -17.54
C ASP A 202 9.20 19.03 -17.00
N THR A 203 8.81 19.26 -15.75
CA THR A 203 7.77 18.50 -15.04
C THR A 203 6.58 19.34 -14.59
N ALA A 204 6.33 20.49 -15.23
CA ALA A 204 5.30 21.46 -14.82
C ALA A 204 3.91 20.80 -14.72
N GLY A 205 3.52 19.97 -15.68
CA GLY A 205 2.19 19.32 -15.69
C GLY A 205 1.96 18.37 -14.52
N ILE A 206 2.91 17.50 -14.20
CA ILE A 206 2.78 16.60 -13.04
C ILE A 206 2.85 17.38 -11.72
N ARG A 207 3.63 18.45 -11.64
CA ARG A 207 3.68 19.32 -10.45
C ARG A 207 2.37 20.06 -10.22
N GLU A 208 1.70 20.53 -11.27
CA GLU A 208 0.37 21.11 -11.19
C GLU A 208 -0.65 20.07 -10.66
N LEU A 209 -0.64 18.86 -11.20
CA LEU A 209 -1.48 17.75 -10.70
C LEU A 209 -1.22 17.45 -9.22
N ILE A 210 0.04 17.39 -8.80
CA ILE A 210 0.43 17.17 -7.39
C ILE A 210 -0.10 18.29 -6.49
N ALA A 211 0.05 19.54 -6.90
CA ALA A 211 -0.41 20.70 -6.13
C ALA A 211 -1.95 20.72 -6.02
N GLU A 212 -2.66 20.45 -7.11
CA GLU A 212 -4.12 20.37 -7.14
C GLU A 212 -4.64 19.24 -6.26
N LEU A 213 -4.03 18.04 -6.36
CA LEU A 213 -4.38 16.89 -5.53
C LEU A 213 -4.12 17.16 -4.04
N ALA A 214 -2.99 17.73 -3.68
CA ALA A 214 -2.68 18.12 -2.31
C ALA A 214 -3.71 19.12 -1.76
N GLY A 215 -4.12 20.11 -2.58
CA GLY A 215 -5.17 21.06 -2.25
C GLY A 215 -6.54 20.39 -2.02
N TRP A 216 -6.92 19.44 -2.86
CA TRP A 216 -8.18 18.71 -2.68
C TRP A 216 -8.17 17.84 -1.42
N LEU A 217 -7.07 17.13 -1.15
CA LEU A 217 -6.93 16.33 0.06
C LEU A 217 -6.97 17.21 1.32
N ALA A 218 -6.35 18.39 1.30
CA ALA A 218 -6.46 19.37 2.38
C ALA A 218 -7.91 19.82 2.60
N ALA A 219 -8.64 20.14 1.52
CA ALA A 219 -10.05 20.53 1.60
C ALA A 219 -10.96 19.40 2.13
N ILE A 220 -10.72 18.16 1.70
CA ILE A 220 -11.47 16.96 2.12
C ILE A 220 -11.26 16.70 3.61
N THR A 221 -10.04 16.78 4.09
CA THR A 221 -9.66 16.42 5.47
C THR A 221 -9.75 17.59 6.44
N GLY A 222 -9.78 18.83 5.94
CA GLY A 222 -9.80 20.05 6.75
C GLY A 222 -8.45 20.46 7.32
N TYR A 223 -7.37 19.85 6.87
CA TYR A 223 -6.00 20.28 7.18
C TYR A 223 -5.59 21.48 6.34
N ASP A 224 -4.48 22.13 6.74
CA ASP A 224 -4.02 23.35 6.08
C ASP A 224 -2.95 23.04 5.02
N ARG A 225 -2.18 21.96 5.18
CA ARG A 225 -1.16 21.50 4.24
C ARG A 225 -1.15 19.98 4.12
N VAL A 226 -0.80 19.48 2.93
CA VAL A 226 -0.63 18.04 2.65
C VAL A 226 0.68 17.82 1.90
N SER A 227 1.45 16.82 2.33
CA SER A 227 2.59 16.28 1.58
C SER A 227 2.23 14.93 0.99
N LEU A 228 2.58 14.71 -0.29
CA LEU A 228 2.39 13.46 -1.01
C LEU A 228 3.69 12.62 -1.06
N GLN A 229 4.72 13.02 -0.32
CA GLN A 229 6.01 12.33 -0.33
C GLN A 229 5.98 10.90 0.24
N PRO A 230 5.27 10.60 1.35
CA PRO A 230 5.27 9.25 1.87
C PRO A 230 4.65 8.27 0.87
N ASN A 231 5.35 7.16 0.59
CA ASN A 231 4.92 6.15 -0.37
C ASN A 231 4.33 4.88 0.26
N ALA A 232 3.92 4.97 1.52
CA ALA A 232 3.12 3.97 2.22
C ALA A 232 2.41 4.60 3.42
N GLY A 233 1.32 3.96 3.92
CA GLY A 233 0.63 4.43 5.13
C GLY A 233 1.55 4.48 6.35
N SER A 234 2.33 3.43 6.59
CA SER A 234 3.32 3.39 7.69
C SER A 234 4.41 4.48 7.55
N GLN A 235 4.78 4.86 6.35
CA GLN A 235 5.71 5.96 6.12
C GLN A 235 5.07 7.32 6.38
N GLY A 236 3.77 7.46 6.05
CA GLY A 236 2.95 8.61 6.45
C GLY A 236 2.80 8.71 7.98
N GLU A 237 2.57 7.57 8.66
CA GLU A 237 2.56 7.53 10.14
C GLU A 237 3.88 8.07 10.72
N TYR A 238 5.00 7.54 10.22
CA TYR A 238 6.32 7.97 10.66
C TYR A 238 6.57 9.46 10.38
N ALA A 239 6.26 9.94 9.19
CA ALA A 239 6.43 11.35 8.80
C ALA A 239 5.62 12.29 9.70
N GLY A 240 4.37 11.94 10.01
CA GLY A 240 3.51 12.74 10.87
C GLY A 240 3.97 12.78 12.32
N LEU A 241 4.39 11.65 12.87
CA LEU A 241 4.94 11.59 14.23
C LEU A 241 6.31 12.29 14.32
N LEU A 242 7.11 12.20 13.26
CA LEU A 242 8.37 12.93 13.15
C LEU A 242 8.13 14.45 13.13
N ALA A 243 7.10 14.91 12.40
CA ALA A 243 6.70 16.33 12.40
C ALA A 243 6.31 16.82 13.80
N ILE A 244 5.52 16.04 14.55
CA ILE A 244 5.18 16.35 15.94
C ILE A 244 6.44 16.40 16.82
N ARG A 245 7.32 15.41 16.66
CA ARG A 245 8.57 15.38 17.46
C ARG A 245 9.45 16.59 17.19
N GLN A 246 9.62 16.96 15.94
CA GLN A 246 10.41 18.14 15.55
C GLN A 246 9.77 19.45 16.00
N TYR A 247 8.44 19.55 15.96
CA TYR A 247 7.72 20.70 16.53
C TYR A 247 8.07 20.90 18.00
N HIS A 248 8.04 19.86 18.82
CA HIS A 248 8.42 19.95 20.24
C HIS A 248 9.90 20.29 20.43
N LEU A 249 10.79 19.67 19.66
CA LEU A 249 12.24 19.95 19.73
C LEU A 249 12.56 21.40 19.36
N ALA A 250 11.94 21.94 18.32
CA ALA A 250 12.13 23.33 17.88
C ALA A 250 11.67 24.36 18.91
N ARG A 251 10.74 23.99 19.80
CA ARG A 251 10.26 24.82 20.90
C ARG A 251 11.09 24.68 22.19
N GLY A 252 12.08 23.79 22.18
CA GLY A 252 12.88 23.48 23.38
C GLY A 252 12.26 22.45 24.31
N ASP A 253 11.14 21.83 23.93
CA ASP A 253 10.36 20.87 24.73
C ASP A 253 10.87 19.43 24.50
N SER A 254 12.18 19.21 24.58
CA SER A 254 12.82 17.92 24.29
C SER A 254 12.34 16.75 25.16
N GLN A 255 11.80 17.04 26.36
CA GLN A 255 11.23 16.08 27.27
C GLN A 255 9.88 15.50 26.80
N ARG A 256 9.16 16.14 25.86
CA ARG A 256 7.91 15.65 25.30
C ARG A 256 8.16 14.50 24.33
N ASP A 257 8.17 13.29 24.85
CA ASP A 257 8.47 12.05 24.11
C ASP A 257 7.43 10.94 24.33
N ILE A 258 6.33 11.19 25.06
CA ILE A 258 5.26 10.21 25.28
C ILE A 258 4.22 10.31 24.17
N CYS A 259 3.87 9.16 23.59
CA CYS A 259 2.73 9.00 22.70
C CYS A 259 1.69 8.08 23.37
N LEU A 260 0.49 8.61 23.62
CA LEU A 260 -0.63 7.81 24.12
C LEU A 260 -1.33 7.11 22.94
N ILE A 261 -1.55 5.81 23.06
CA ILE A 261 -2.15 5.00 21.99
C ILE A 261 -3.21 4.08 22.58
N PRO A 262 -4.48 4.10 22.09
CA PRO A 262 -5.50 3.16 22.54
C PRO A 262 -5.13 1.70 22.28
N ALA A 263 -5.54 0.80 23.17
CA ALA A 263 -5.26 -0.63 23.06
C ALA A 263 -5.82 -1.28 21.78
N SER A 264 -6.82 -0.65 21.16
CA SER A 264 -7.42 -1.06 19.88
C SER A 264 -6.64 -0.63 18.64
N ALA A 265 -5.62 0.22 18.78
CA ALA A 265 -4.90 0.79 17.64
C ALA A 265 -4.22 -0.29 16.79
N HIS A 266 -4.04 0.01 15.52
CA HIS A 266 -3.26 -0.85 14.63
C HIS A 266 -1.82 -0.98 15.12
N GLY A 267 -1.21 -2.16 14.96
CA GLY A 267 0.16 -2.41 15.45
C GLY A 267 1.23 -1.49 14.87
N THR A 268 1.03 -0.95 13.66
CA THR A 268 1.93 0.03 13.04
C THR A 268 2.01 1.34 13.81
N ASN A 269 0.94 1.75 14.50
CA ASN A 269 0.92 3.01 15.24
C ASN A 269 2.00 3.05 16.32
N ALA A 270 2.08 1.98 17.14
CA ALA A 270 3.11 1.86 18.16
C ALA A 270 4.53 1.76 17.56
N ALA A 271 4.68 1.02 16.46
CA ALA A 271 5.98 0.88 15.79
C ALA A 271 6.47 2.23 15.23
N SER A 272 5.60 2.99 14.59
CA SER A 272 5.92 4.32 14.03
C SER A 272 6.27 5.34 15.12
N ALA A 273 5.58 5.30 16.27
CA ALA A 273 5.88 6.16 17.42
C ALA A 273 7.29 5.88 17.98
N VAL A 274 7.64 4.61 18.13
CA VAL A 274 8.99 4.21 18.57
C VAL A 274 10.07 4.63 17.56
N MET A 275 9.81 4.48 16.25
CA MET A 275 10.73 4.93 15.20
C MET A 275 10.95 6.45 15.22
N ALA A 276 9.91 7.22 15.56
CA ALA A 276 10.01 8.68 15.71
C ALA A 276 10.67 9.11 17.03
N GLY A 277 11.18 8.17 17.83
CA GLY A 277 11.85 8.44 19.10
C GLY A 277 10.89 8.72 20.26
N MET A 278 9.64 8.25 20.18
CA MET A 278 8.65 8.39 21.24
C MET A 278 8.51 7.11 22.06
N ARG A 279 8.11 7.25 23.30
CA ARG A 279 7.73 6.15 24.20
C ARG A 279 6.22 5.97 24.17
N VAL A 280 5.77 4.76 23.92
CA VAL A 280 4.34 4.43 23.85
C VAL A 280 3.78 4.16 25.24
N VAL A 281 2.66 4.78 25.55
CA VAL A 281 1.84 4.49 26.74
C VAL A 281 0.45 4.11 26.25
N VAL A 282 0.01 2.91 26.63
CA VAL A 282 -1.28 2.36 26.18
C VAL A 282 -2.42 2.94 27.02
N VAL A 283 -3.47 3.37 26.33
CA VAL A 283 -4.75 3.80 26.92
C VAL A 283 -5.77 2.68 26.78
N ALA A 284 -6.50 2.37 27.82
CA ALA A 284 -7.53 1.33 27.80
C ALA A 284 -8.70 1.71 26.89
N CYS A 285 -9.41 0.69 26.39
CA CYS A 285 -10.71 0.84 25.74
C CYS A 285 -11.81 0.28 26.66
N ARG A 286 -13.01 0.85 26.58
CA ARG A 286 -14.21 0.38 27.27
C ARG A 286 -14.77 -0.89 26.60
N GLU A 287 -15.69 -1.58 27.26
CA GLU A 287 -16.34 -2.78 26.70
C GLU A 287 -17.11 -2.53 25.41
N ASN A 288 -17.61 -1.31 25.20
CA ASN A 288 -18.27 -0.90 23.96
C ASN A 288 -17.31 -0.54 22.82
N GLY A 289 -15.99 -0.61 23.06
CA GLY A 289 -14.95 -0.33 22.07
C GLY A 289 -14.44 1.11 22.05
N ASP A 290 -15.06 2.04 22.77
CA ASP A 290 -14.60 3.43 22.86
C ASP A 290 -13.33 3.57 23.69
N VAL A 291 -12.61 4.66 23.49
CA VAL A 291 -11.48 5.02 24.35
C VAL A 291 -11.97 5.25 25.77
N ASP A 292 -11.30 4.65 26.76
CA ASP A 292 -11.60 4.93 28.16
C ASP A 292 -11.08 6.33 28.54
N THR A 293 -11.99 7.29 28.54
CA THR A 293 -11.68 8.69 28.85
C THR A 293 -11.18 8.91 30.27
N ALA A 294 -11.55 8.03 31.21
CA ALA A 294 -11.06 8.10 32.59
C ALA A 294 -9.60 7.64 32.68
N ASP A 295 -9.24 6.53 31.98
CA ASP A 295 -7.85 6.08 31.88
C ASP A 295 -7.01 7.09 31.11
N LEU A 296 -7.53 7.66 30.00
CA LEU A 296 -6.86 8.73 29.25
C LEU A 296 -6.54 9.93 30.18
N ALA A 297 -7.51 10.40 30.95
CA ALA A 297 -7.30 11.50 31.89
C ALA A 297 -6.24 11.16 32.96
N ALA A 298 -6.25 9.93 33.48
CA ALA A 298 -5.23 9.46 34.40
C ALA A 298 -3.81 9.46 33.77
N LYS A 299 -3.69 8.95 32.53
CA LYS A 299 -2.42 8.96 31.78
C LYS A 299 -1.94 10.37 31.47
N ILE A 300 -2.84 11.29 31.12
CA ILE A 300 -2.52 12.70 30.91
C ILE A 300 -2.04 13.33 32.23
N ALA A 301 -2.69 13.05 33.36
CA ALA A 301 -2.27 13.56 34.66
C ALA A 301 -0.88 13.06 35.08
N GLU A 302 -0.54 11.80 34.74
CA GLU A 302 0.76 11.18 35.02
C GLU A 302 1.86 11.70 34.11
N HIS A 303 1.58 11.87 32.81
CA HIS A 303 2.59 12.10 31.78
C HIS A 303 2.53 13.49 31.15
N GLY A 304 1.57 14.35 31.49
CA GLY A 304 1.29 15.62 30.81
C GLY A 304 2.51 16.46 30.45
N PRO A 305 3.49 16.71 31.36
CA PRO A 305 4.70 17.45 31.04
C PRO A 305 5.56 16.84 29.93
N ASN A 306 5.45 15.51 29.74
CA ASN A 306 6.20 14.73 28.75
C ASN A 306 5.32 14.29 27.55
N LEU A 307 4.04 14.65 27.55
CA LEU A 307 3.12 14.26 26.47
C LEU A 307 3.48 14.96 25.17
N ALA A 308 3.90 14.19 24.17
CA ALA A 308 4.16 14.65 22.81
C ALA A 308 2.91 14.57 21.96
N ALA A 309 2.26 13.40 21.96
CA ALA A 309 1.13 13.13 21.10
C ALA A 309 0.16 12.09 21.70
N THR A 310 -1.06 12.10 21.16
CA THR A 310 -1.97 10.96 21.22
C THR A 310 -2.26 10.52 19.79
N MET A 311 -2.23 9.22 19.50
CA MET A 311 -2.54 8.67 18.19
C MET A 311 -3.81 7.83 18.26
N ILE A 312 -4.85 8.25 17.54
CA ILE A 312 -6.21 7.67 17.59
C ILE A 312 -6.68 7.36 16.16
N THR A 313 -7.23 6.17 15.96
CA THR A 313 -7.92 5.82 14.71
C THR A 313 -9.35 6.35 14.73
N TYR A 314 -9.79 7.01 13.65
CA TYR A 314 -11.15 7.54 13.55
C TYR A 314 -11.71 7.38 12.13
N PRO A 315 -12.90 6.71 11.94
CA PRO A 315 -13.60 5.92 12.95
C PRO A 315 -12.71 4.87 13.60
N SER A 316 -13.07 4.38 14.78
CA SER A 316 -12.23 3.46 15.55
C SER A 316 -12.02 2.14 14.81
N THR A 317 -10.98 1.40 15.14
CA THR A 317 -10.73 0.03 14.63
C THR A 317 -11.83 -0.96 14.99
N HIS A 318 -12.77 -0.56 15.87
CA HIS A 318 -13.97 -1.34 16.20
C HIS A 318 -15.14 -1.11 15.21
N GLY A 319 -14.94 -0.28 14.18
CA GLY A 319 -15.94 0.03 13.17
C GLY A 319 -17.02 1.01 13.63
N VAL A 320 -16.75 1.82 14.66
CA VAL A 320 -17.70 2.78 15.23
C VAL A 320 -17.10 4.18 15.31
N PHE A 321 -17.96 5.21 15.32
CA PHE A 321 -17.53 6.57 15.58
C PHE A 321 -17.32 6.76 17.07
N GLU A 322 -16.19 7.34 17.46
CA GLU A 322 -15.87 7.73 18.83
C GLU A 322 -16.59 9.05 19.16
N ASP A 323 -17.64 8.98 19.96
CA ASP A 323 -18.47 10.15 20.30
C ASP A 323 -17.70 11.21 21.08
N ALA A 324 -16.75 10.79 21.94
CA ALA A 324 -15.93 11.67 22.77
C ALA A 324 -14.73 12.28 22.04
N ILE A 325 -14.57 12.10 20.71
CA ILE A 325 -13.35 12.51 19.99
C ILE A 325 -12.96 13.98 20.21
N GLY A 326 -13.95 14.89 20.24
CA GLY A 326 -13.69 16.31 20.49
C GLY A 326 -13.15 16.59 21.90
N GLU A 327 -13.68 15.90 22.93
CA GLU A 327 -13.23 16.02 24.31
C GLU A 327 -11.83 15.42 24.49
N ILE A 328 -11.55 14.29 23.83
CA ILE A 328 -10.24 13.65 23.81
C ILE A 328 -9.19 14.60 23.20
N CYS A 329 -9.50 15.20 22.05
CA CYS A 329 -8.61 16.16 21.41
C CYS A 329 -8.32 17.36 22.33
N ALA A 330 -9.36 17.93 22.93
CA ALA A 330 -9.21 19.07 23.84
C ALA A 330 -8.33 18.73 25.04
N ALA A 331 -8.55 17.58 25.69
CA ALA A 331 -7.75 17.16 26.84
C ALA A 331 -6.25 16.98 26.51
N VAL A 332 -5.94 16.48 25.32
CA VAL A 332 -4.56 16.34 24.84
C VAL A 332 -3.92 17.71 24.59
N HIS A 333 -4.65 18.62 23.94
CA HIS A 333 -4.17 19.99 23.66
C HIS A 333 -3.96 20.78 24.97
N ASP A 334 -4.86 20.67 25.94
CA ASP A 334 -4.73 21.33 27.23
C ASP A 334 -3.46 20.89 27.98
N ALA A 335 -3.02 19.65 27.77
CA ALA A 335 -1.75 19.12 28.28
C ALA A 335 -0.53 19.50 27.42
N GLY A 336 -0.72 20.21 26.29
CA GLY A 336 0.33 20.63 25.37
C GLY A 336 0.80 19.55 24.40
N GLY A 337 0.10 18.42 24.31
CA GLY A 337 0.33 17.39 23.30
C GLY A 337 -0.32 17.73 21.96
N GLN A 338 0.00 16.93 20.93
CA GLN A 338 -0.61 17.01 19.60
C GLN A 338 -1.50 15.80 19.35
N VAL A 339 -2.55 15.96 18.54
CA VAL A 339 -3.47 14.87 18.19
C VAL A 339 -3.18 14.36 16.79
N TYR A 340 -2.74 13.11 16.72
CA TYR A 340 -2.61 12.36 15.49
C TYR A 340 -3.87 11.52 15.26
N ILE A 341 -4.61 11.81 14.20
CA ILE A 341 -5.74 10.99 13.77
C ILE A 341 -5.25 10.02 12.69
N ASP A 342 -5.28 8.71 12.97
CA ASP A 342 -5.06 7.70 11.94
C ASP A 342 -6.25 7.73 10.97
N GLY A 343 -5.99 8.33 9.81
CA GLY A 343 -6.94 8.52 8.72
C GLY A 343 -6.64 7.58 7.55
N ALA A 344 -5.98 6.44 7.78
CA ALA A 344 -5.67 5.45 6.76
C ALA A 344 -6.90 5.09 5.93
N ASN A 345 -8.06 4.99 6.57
CA ASN A 345 -9.35 4.78 5.91
C ASN A 345 -10.29 5.97 6.18
N LEU A 346 -10.69 6.67 5.12
CA LEU A 346 -11.64 7.78 5.18
C LEU A 346 -13.03 7.42 4.59
N ASN A 347 -13.34 6.14 4.37
CA ASN A 347 -14.59 5.70 3.72
C ASN A 347 -15.85 6.14 4.46
N ALA A 348 -15.76 6.44 5.76
CA ALA A 348 -16.87 6.98 6.53
C ALA A 348 -16.79 8.50 6.76
N LEU A 349 -15.79 9.20 6.21
CA LEU A 349 -15.53 10.60 6.54
C LEU A 349 -15.66 11.58 5.37
N VAL A 350 -15.32 11.17 4.13
CA VAL A 350 -15.27 12.10 3.00
C VAL A 350 -16.62 12.77 2.75
N GLY A 351 -16.65 14.10 2.84
CA GLY A 351 -17.87 14.89 2.70
C GLY A 351 -18.85 14.83 3.90
N VAL A 352 -18.46 14.13 4.99
CA VAL A 352 -19.25 13.99 6.23
C VAL A 352 -18.53 14.62 7.42
N ALA A 353 -17.25 14.27 7.64
CA ALA A 353 -16.43 14.81 8.73
C ALA A 353 -15.03 15.18 8.25
N ARG A 354 -14.37 16.09 8.97
CA ARG A 354 -13.05 16.59 8.63
C ARG A 354 -12.14 16.49 9.85
N PRO A 355 -11.18 15.57 9.89
CA PRO A 355 -10.30 15.37 11.05
C PRO A 355 -9.57 16.63 11.49
N GLY A 356 -9.08 17.45 10.57
CA GLY A 356 -8.46 18.74 10.88
C GLY A 356 -9.39 19.80 11.48
N ARG A 357 -10.72 19.55 11.55
CA ARG A 357 -11.71 20.49 12.10
C ARG A 357 -12.28 20.07 13.44
N PHE A 358 -12.24 18.77 13.79
CA PHE A 358 -12.71 18.32 15.09
C PHE A 358 -11.58 18.15 16.12
N GLY A 359 -10.35 18.51 15.78
CA GLY A 359 -9.22 18.56 16.72
C GLY A 359 -7.99 17.76 16.33
N GLY A 360 -7.97 17.12 15.16
CA GLY A 360 -6.77 16.48 14.64
C GLY A 360 -5.72 17.50 14.19
N ASP A 361 -4.47 17.34 14.60
CA ASP A 361 -3.34 18.15 14.16
C ASP A 361 -2.62 17.54 12.96
N VAL A 362 -2.62 16.21 12.89
CA VAL A 362 -1.97 15.41 11.84
C VAL A 362 -2.86 14.24 11.47
N SER A 363 -2.89 13.86 10.20
CA SER A 363 -3.37 12.56 9.72
C SER A 363 -2.54 12.06 8.56
N HIS A 364 -2.24 10.76 8.54
CA HIS A 364 -1.90 10.14 7.27
C HIS A 364 -3.16 9.61 6.58
N LEU A 365 -3.07 9.47 5.27
CA LEU A 365 -4.12 8.93 4.42
C LEU A 365 -3.55 7.76 3.62
N ASN A 366 -4.41 6.80 3.23
CA ASN A 366 -4.00 5.76 2.29
C ASN A 366 -4.79 5.93 0.98
N LEU A 367 -4.12 6.42 -0.07
CA LEU A 367 -4.78 6.62 -1.36
C LEU A 367 -5.21 5.29 -2.01
N HIS A 368 -4.60 4.18 -1.60
CA HIS A 368 -4.96 2.82 -2.00
C HIS A 368 -6.14 2.22 -1.21
N LYS A 369 -6.82 3.01 -0.39
CA LYS A 369 -8.07 2.65 0.28
C LYS A 369 -9.21 3.50 -0.27
N THR A 370 -9.47 4.65 0.32
CA THR A 370 -10.60 5.52 -0.03
C THR A 370 -10.50 6.14 -1.43
N PHE A 371 -9.29 6.35 -1.96
CA PHE A 371 -9.05 7.13 -3.18
C PHE A 371 -8.58 6.31 -4.39
N CYS A 372 -8.99 5.05 -4.45
CA CYS A 372 -8.96 4.20 -5.64
C CYS A 372 -7.60 3.80 -6.23
N ILE A 373 -6.46 4.10 -5.62
CA ILE A 373 -5.22 3.44 -6.05
C ILE A 373 -5.37 1.94 -5.79
N PRO A 374 -5.02 1.05 -6.76
CA PRO A 374 -5.19 -0.38 -6.58
C PRO A 374 -4.48 -0.91 -5.33
N HIS A 375 -5.22 -1.57 -4.45
CA HIS A 375 -4.68 -2.17 -3.23
C HIS A 375 -4.10 -3.55 -3.52
N GLY A 376 -4.83 -4.36 -4.26
CA GLY A 376 -4.41 -5.69 -4.72
C GLY A 376 -3.23 -5.59 -5.68
N GLY A 377 -2.27 -6.49 -5.55
CA GLY A 377 -1.00 -6.43 -6.26
C GLY A 377 0.04 -5.52 -5.59
N GLY A 378 -0.33 -4.88 -4.51
CA GLY A 378 0.59 -4.28 -3.57
C GLY A 378 1.33 -3.04 -4.03
N GLY A 379 0.62 -2.07 -4.55
CA GLY A 379 1.21 -0.77 -4.78
C GLY A 379 1.76 -0.50 -6.19
N PRO A 380 2.63 0.50 -6.38
CA PRO A 380 3.24 1.29 -5.30
C PRO A 380 2.17 1.97 -4.44
N GLY A 381 2.42 2.12 -3.13
CA GLY A 381 1.53 2.80 -2.21
C GLY A 381 1.76 4.31 -2.18
N VAL A 382 0.79 5.05 -1.66
CA VAL A 382 0.94 6.46 -1.30
C VAL A 382 0.23 6.70 0.03
N GLY A 383 0.95 7.28 0.98
CA GLY A 383 0.45 7.63 2.30
C GLY A 383 0.59 9.11 2.61
N PRO A 384 -0.22 9.99 1.98
CA PRO A 384 -0.12 11.43 2.22
C PRO A 384 -0.23 11.78 3.69
N ILE A 385 0.46 12.84 4.10
CA ILE A 385 0.37 13.40 5.43
C ILE A 385 -0.25 14.80 5.39
N GLY A 386 -1.39 14.96 6.08
CA GLY A 386 -2.07 16.25 6.28
C GLY A 386 -1.78 16.82 7.64
N VAL A 387 -1.51 18.12 7.74
CA VAL A 387 -1.17 18.79 9.00
C VAL A 387 -1.87 20.13 9.14
N ARG A 388 -2.05 20.56 10.41
CA ARG A 388 -2.42 21.94 10.74
C ARG A 388 -1.23 22.88 10.52
N ASP A 389 -1.52 24.15 10.33
CA ASP A 389 -0.57 25.17 9.89
C ASP A 389 0.70 25.26 10.76
N HIS A 390 0.57 25.08 12.07
CA HIS A 390 1.71 25.13 13.01
C HIS A 390 2.68 23.93 12.84
N LEU A 391 2.27 22.85 12.20
CA LEU A 391 3.10 21.69 11.88
C LEU A 391 3.61 21.71 10.43
N ALA A 392 3.12 22.61 9.58
CA ALA A 392 3.52 22.70 8.18
C ALA A 392 5.05 22.88 7.99
N PRO A 393 5.78 23.64 8.85
CA PRO A 393 7.25 23.76 8.76
C PRO A 393 8.03 22.46 9.03
N TYR A 394 7.35 21.36 9.40
CA TYR A 394 7.95 20.07 9.73
C TYR A 394 7.47 18.94 8.80
N LEU A 395 6.77 19.29 7.71
CA LEU A 395 6.47 18.32 6.65
C LEU A 395 7.75 17.84 5.97
N PRO A 396 7.77 16.63 5.39
CA PRO A 396 8.95 16.15 4.68
C PRO A 396 9.38 17.07 3.55
N GLY A 397 10.60 17.56 3.61
CA GLY A 397 11.30 18.22 2.51
C GLY A 397 12.16 17.25 1.72
N HIS A 398 12.97 17.76 0.76
CA HIS A 398 13.85 16.90 -0.02
C HIS A 398 15.06 17.71 -0.54
N PRO A 399 16.29 17.19 -0.46
CA PRO A 399 17.49 17.92 -0.88
C PRO A 399 17.53 18.23 -2.39
N LEU A 400 16.82 17.45 -3.23
CA LEU A 400 16.72 17.67 -4.67
C LEU A 400 15.43 18.42 -5.08
N ALA A 401 14.64 18.89 -4.13
CA ALA A 401 13.44 19.69 -4.34
C ALA A 401 13.36 20.77 -3.26
N PRO A 402 14.19 21.84 -3.37
CA PRO A 402 14.31 22.86 -2.33
C PRO A 402 12.99 23.54 -1.98
N GLU A 403 12.06 23.60 -2.92
CA GLU A 403 10.70 24.14 -2.72
C GLU A 403 9.91 23.41 -1.64
N LEU A 404 10.19 22.14 -1.40
CA LEU A 404 9.57 21.38 -0.31
C LEU A 404 10.16 21.72 1.08
N SER A 405 11.33 22.35 1.08
CA SER A 405 12.07 22.71 2.29
C SER A 405 12.07 24.21 2.58
N GLU A 406 11.31 25.03 1.84
CA GLU A 406 11.31 26.50 2.00
C GLU A 406 10.97 26.95 3.42
N ALA A 407 10.02 26.27 4.07
CA ALA A 407 9.59 26.58 5.43
C ALA A 407 10.49 25.98 6.53
N HIS A 408 11.51 25.19 6.17
CA HIS A 408 12.37 24.51 7.14
C HIS A 408 13.36 25.47 7.79
N SER A 409 13.52 25.36 9.10
CA SER A 409 14.61 25.99 9.83
C SER A 409 15.95 25.30 9.55
N ASP A 410 17.07 25.97 9.87
CA ASP A 410 18.40 25.38 9.74
C ASP A 410 18.54 24.08 10.53
N ALA A 411 17.86 23.95 11.68
CA ALA A 411 17.86 22.72 12.48
C ALA A 411 17.15 21.58 11.77
N VAL A 412 16.03 21.84 11.10
CA VAL A 412 15.29 20.84 10.30
C VAL A 412 16.11 20.43 9.08
N ARG A 413 16.76 21.38 8.40
CA ARG A 413 17.66 21.08 7.27
C ARG A 413 18.85 20.23 7.71
N ALA A 414 19.46 20.55 8.86
CA ALA A 414 20.55 19.75 9.43
C ALA A 414 20.12 18.32 9.83
N ALA A 415 18.83 18.12 10.10
CA ALA A 415 18.24 16.80 10.34
C ALA A 415 17.85 16.07 9.03
N GLY A 416 18.31 16.52 7.87
CA GLY A 416 18.06 15.88 6.58
C GLY A 416 16.70 16.22 5.98
N ASP A 417 16.17 17.41 6.24
CA ASP A 417 14.88 17.89 5.74
C ASP A 417 13.69 16.99 6.08
N LEU A 418 13.83 16.11 7.07
CA LEU A 418 12.82 15.10 7.46
C LEU A 418 12.35 14.22 6.28
N THR A 419 13.20 14.04 5.28
CA THR A 419 12.93 13.26 4.09
C THR A 419 12.61 11.81 4.45
N VAL A 420 11.50 11.29 3.96
CA VAL A 420 11.04 9.90 4.23
C VAL A 420 10.99 9.02 2.98
N SER A 421 11.21 9.59 1.80
CA SER A 421 11.18 8.90 0.52
C SER A 421 12.38 9.27 -0.33
N ALA A 422 12.88 8.35 -1.15
CA ALA A 422 14.01 8.62 -2.05
C ALA A 422 13.67 9.63 -3.14
N ALA A 423 12.41 9.61 -3.63
CA ALA A 423 11.94 10.60 -4.60
C ALA A 423 11.21 11.76 -3.91
N PRO A 424 11.33 13.00 -4.42
CA PRO A 424 10.75 14.19 -3.79
C PRO A 424 9.25 14.10 -3.52
N TYR A 425 8.52 13.47 -4.42
CA TYR A 425 7.07 13.28 -4.37
C TYR A 425 6.66 11.81 -4.24
N GLY A 426 7.54 10.97 -3.68
CA GLY A 426 7.27 9.56 -3.43
C GLY A 426 6.87 8.80 -4.71
N SER A 427 5.73 8.14 -4.68
CA SER A 427 5.21 7.37 -5.82
C SER A 427 4.39 8.25 -6.77
N ALA A 428 4.99 9.30 -7.33
CA ALA A 428 4.29 10.30 -8.13
C ALA A 428 3.58 9.73 -9.37
N SER A 429 4.11 8.66 -9.96
CA SER A 429 3.57 8.04 -11.18
C SER A 429 2.14 7.50 -11.04
N ILE A 430 1.67 7.21 -9.82
CA ILE A 430 0.31 6.69 -9.58
C ILE A 430 -0.68 7.73 -9.07
N LEU A 431 -0.23 8.95 -8.79
CA LEU A 431 -1.10 10.04 -8.34
C LEU A 431 -2.21 10.41 -9.34
N PRO A 432 -2.01 10.28 -10.66
CA PRO A 432 -3.07 10.50 -11.64
C PRO A 432 -4.33 9.66 -11.39
N ILE A 433 -4.22 8.47 -10.79
CA ILE A 433 -5.37 7.62 -10.45
C ILE A 433 -6.30 8.33 -9.46
N THR A 434 -5.77 8.77 -8.33
CA THR A 434 -6.56 9.49 -7.32
C THR A 434 -7.05 10.83 -7.84
N TRP A 435 -6.23 11.54 -8.61
CA TRP A 435 -6.63 12.80 -9.24
C TRP A 435 -7.83 12.60 -10.17
N ALA A 436 -7.78 11.59 -11.05
CA ALA A 436 -8.87 11.24 -11.94
C ALA A 436 -10.14 10.85 -11.16
N TYR A 437 -10.01 10.01 -10.14
CA TYR A 437 -11.11 9.60 -9.28
C TYR A 437 -11.83 10.80 -8.64
N ILE A 438 -11.10 11.69 -7.98
CA ILE A 438 -11.67 12.88 -7.34
C ILE A 438 -12.32 13.79 -8.38
N ARG A 439 -11.68 13.97 -9.54
CA ARG A 439 -12.17 14.81 -10.63
C ARG A 439 -13.49 14.28 -11.24
N MET A 440 -13.55 12.96 -11.46
CA MET A 440 -14.73 12.29 -12.02
C MET A 440 -15.89 12.27 -11.02
N MET A 441 -15.63 11.98 -9.75
CA MET A 441 -16.67 11.89 -8.72
C MET A 441 -17.20 13.27 -8.31
N GLY A 442 -16.34 14.26 -8.22
CA GLY A 442 -16.65 15.55 -7.63
C GLY A 442 -17.10 15.46 -6.17
N ALA A 443 -17.38 16.60 -5.54
CA ALA A 443 -17.75 16.64 -4.13
C ALA A 443 -19.04 15.84 -3.81
N ALA A 444 -20.02 15.90 -4.70
CA ALA A 444 -21.30 15.20 -4.53
C ALA A 444 -21.11 13.66 -4.64
N GLY A 445 -20.35 13.21 -5.63
CA GLY A 445 -20.05 11.79 -5.81
C GLY A 445 -19.24 11.20 -4.66
N LEU A 446 -18.20 11.89 -4.21
CA LEU A 446 -17.39 11.46 -3.06
C LEU A 446 -18.23 11.34 -1.78
N ARG A 447 -19.13 12.30 -1.53
CA ARG A 447 -20.05 12.22 -0.38
C ARG A 447 -21.03 11.05 -0.55
N ALA A 448 -21.58 10.84 -1.75
CA ALA A 448 -22.47 9.72 -2.03
C ALA A 448 -21.76 8.37 -1.81
N ALA A 449 -20.52 8.23 -2.26
CA ALA A 449 -19.68 7.05 -2.01
C ALA A 449 -19.55 6.75 -0.50
N THR A 450 -19.21 7.76 0.30
CA THR A 450 -19.13 7.63 1.77
C THR A 450 -20.45 7.16 2.38
N LEU A 451 -21.57 7.77 2.01
CA LEU A 451 -22.88 7.40 2.55
C LEU A 451 -23.29 5.99 2.13
N THR A 452 -22.94 5.58 0.90
CA THR A 452 -23.20 4.22 0.41
C THR A 452 -22.36 3.19 1.17
N ALA A 453 -21.07 3.47 1.42
CA ALA A 453 -20.21 2.59 2.21
C ALA A 453 -20.76 2.37 3.63
N ILE A 454 -21.18 3.45 4.31
CA ILE A 454 -21.83 3.36 5.62
C ILE A 454 -23.14 2.58 5.54
N ALA A 455 -23.98 2.84 4.55
CA ALA A 455 -25.26 2.15 4.39
C ALA A 455 -25.06 0.65 4.15
N SER A 456 -24.12 0.26 3.30
CA SER A 456 -23.81 -1.15 3.00
C SER A 456 -23.31 -1.90 4.23
N ALA A 457 -22.42 -1.30 5.03
CA ALA A 457 -21.93 -1.90 6.27
C ALA A 457 -23.06 -2.10 7.29
N ASN A 458 -23.92 -1.09 7.47
CA ASN A 458 -25.09 -1.17 8.36
C ASN A 458 -26.12 -2.18 7.85
N TYR A 459 -26.31 -2.30 6.53
CA TYR A 459 -27.18 -3.31 5.95
C TYR A 459 -26.69 -4.73 6.26
N ILE A 460 -25.39 -5.01 6.07
CA ILE A 460 -24.79 -6.30 6.44
C ILE A 460 -24.93 -6.56 7.93
N ALA A 461 -24.53 -5.59 8.77
CA ALA A 461 -24.59 -5.69 10.21
C ALA A 461 -26.03 -6.06 10.68
N ARG A 462 -27.04 -5.33 10.19
CA ARG A 462 -28.43 -5.57 10.54
C ARG A 462 -28.96 -6.92 10.09
N ARG A 463 -28.57 -7.38 8.89
CA ARG A 463 -29.02 -8.65 8.30
C ARG A 463 -28.35 -9.87 8.95
N LEU A 464 -27.14 -9.71 9.47
CA LEU A 464 -26.37 -10.80 10.07
C LEU A 464 -26.44 -10.87 11.59
N ASP A 465 -26.91 -9.84 12.28
CA ASP A 465 -26.91 -9.74 13.75
C ASP A 465 -27.64 -10.91 14.46
N GLU A 466 -28.74 -11.39 13.88
CA GLU A 466 -29.47 -12.56 14.40
C GLU A 466 -28.69 -13.90 14.26
N HIS A 467 -27.70 -13.94 13.37
CA HIS A 467 -26.92 -15.13 13.07
C HIS A 467 -25.50 -15.06 13.67
N TYR A 468 -24.90 -13.90 13.66
CA TYR A 468 -23.59 -13.56 14.19
C TYR A 468 -23.69 -12.20 14.87
N PRO A 469 -23.71 -12.15 16.20
CA PRO A 469 -23.86 -10.88 16.92
C PRO A 469 -22.86 -9.83 16.46
N VAL A 470 -23.32 -8.61 16.19
CA VAL A 470 -22.45 -7.47 15.91
C VAL A 470 -21.83 -7.02 17.22
N LEU A 471 -20.50 -7.12 17.33
CA LEU A 471 -19.80 -6.93 18.60
C LEU A 471 -19.82 -5.50 19.09
N TYR A 472 -19.67 -4.53 18.19
CA TYR A 472 -19.63 -3.12 18.53
C TYR A 472 -20.60 -2.32 17.66
N THR A 473 -21.33 -1.42 18.29
CA THR A 473 -22.18 -0.41 17.64
C THR A 473 -22.06 0.90 18.40
N GLY A 474 -22.32 2.02 17.72
CA GLY A 474 -22.56 3.29 18.39
C GLY A 474 -23.88 3.29 19.19
N GLU A 475 -24.17 4.37 19.90
CA GLU A 475 -25.35 4.51 20.77
C GLU A 475 -26.69 4.25 20.04
N ASN A 476 -26.75 4.53 18.73
CA ASN A 476 -27.94 4.29 17.91
C ASN A 476 -28.01 2.88 17.29
N GLY A 477 -27.14 1.95 17.69
CA GLY A 477 -27.05 0.61 17.12
C GLY A 477 -26.52 0.59 15.69
N MET A 478 -25.78 1.61 15.28
CA MET A 478 -25.20 1.76 13.95
C MET A 478 -23.69 1.53 13.97
N VAL A 479 -23.15 1.08 12.84
CA VAL A 479 -21.71 0.97 12.58
C VAL A 479 -21.28 2.06 11.59
N ALA A 480 -19.97 2.25 11.42
CA ALA A 480 -19.40 3.14 10.41
C ALA A 480 -19.40 2.45 9.03
N HIS A 481 -18.24 2.31 8.38
CA HIS A 481 -18.10 1.69 7.06
C HIS A 481 -17.74 0.20 7.11
N GLU A 482 -17.60 -0.36 8.30
CA GLU A 482 -17.28 -1.77 8.56
C GLU A 482 -17.98 -2.25 9.83
N CYS A 483 -18.12 -3.56 10.00
CA CYS A 483 -18.70 -4.16 11.21
C CYS A 483 -17.91 -5.38 11.67
N ILE A 484 -17.98 -5.67 12.95
CA ILE A 484 -17.33 -6.84 13.57
C ILE A 484 -18.37 -7.85 14.00
N LEU A 485 -18.32 -9.04 13.40
CA LEU A 485 -19.18 -10.18 13.74
C LEU A 485 -18.48 -11.06 14.77
N ASP A 486 -19.18 -11.35 15.89
CA ASP A 486 -18.63 -12.14 17.00
C ASP A 486 -18.97 -13.63 16.85
N LEU A 487 -17.95 -14.47 16.70
CA LEU A 487 -18.08 -15.91 16.60
C LEU A 487 -17.65 -16.64 17.88
N ARG A 488 -17.21 -15.95 18.92
CA ARG A 488 -16.65 -16.57 20.14
C ARG A 488 -17.62 -17.51 20.84
N ALA A 489 -18.89 -17.10 20.98
CA ALA A 489 -19.93 -17.94 21.58
C ALA A 489 -20.25 -19.16 20.70
N ILE A 490 -20.29 -18.98 19.39
CA ILE A 490 -20.49 -20.04 18.38
C ILE A 490 -19.35 -21.04 18.48
N THR A 491 -18.11 -20.59 18.43
CA THR A 491 -16.92 -21.45 18.54
C THR A 491 -16.94 -22.26 19.85
N LYS A 492 -17.27 -21.62 20.97
CA LYS A 492 -17.35 -22.29 22.26
C LYS A 492 -18.42 -23.41 22.28
N ALA A 493 -19.54 -23.18 21.60
CA ALA A 493 -20.67 -24.11 21.60
C ALA A 493 -20.48 -25.28 20.62
N THR A 494 -19.84 -25.06 19.47
CA THR A 494 -19.82 -25.99 18.33
C THR A 494 -18.42 -26.50 17.97
N GLY A 495 -17.37 -25.85 18.43
CA GLY A 495 -15.99 -26.09 18.02
C GLY A 495 -15.62 -25.47 16.67
N VAL A 496 -16.58 -24.94 15.89
CA VAL A 496 -16.31 -24.29 14.61
C VAL A 496 -15.65 -22.95 14.83
N THR A 497 -14.50 -22.72 14.20
CA THR A 497 -13.66 -21.54 14.37
C THR A 497 -13.94 -20.48 13.30
N VAL A 498 -13.43 -19.26 13.51
CA VAL A 498 -13.44 -18.21 12.47
C VAL A 498 -12.66 -18.64 11.22
N ASP A 499 -11.59 -19.44 11.38
CA ASP A 499 -10.81 -19.99 10.28
C ASP A 499 -11.65 -20.95 9.43
N ASP A 500 -12.47 -21.79 10.06
CA ASP A 500 -13.40 -22.69 9.36
C ASP A 500 -14.41 -21.91 8.51
N VAL A 501 -15.00 -20.85 9.07
CA VAL A 501 -15.92 -19.97 8.35
C VAL A 501 -15.22 -19.26 7.20
N ALA A 502 -14.04 -18.71 7.43
CA ALA A 502 -13.24 -18.04 6.42
C ALA A 502 -12.89 -18.97 5.25
N LYS A 503 -12.46 -20.20 5.53
CA LYS A 503 -12.15 -21.19 4.48
C LYS A 503 -13.41 -21.66 3.75
N ARG A 504 -14.52 -21.79 4.47
CA ARG A 504 -15.80 -22.19 3.85
C ARG A 504 -16.33 -21.13 2.90
N LEU A 505 -16.14 -19.83 3.17
CA LEU A 505 -16.51 -18.75 2.26
C LEU A 505 -15.85 -18.90 0.87
N ALA A 506 -14.65 -19.47 0.78
CA ALA A 506 -14.01 -19.74 -0.51
C ALA A 506 -14.81 -20.73 -1.37
N ASP A 507 -15.48 -21.72 -0.76
CA ASP A 507 -16.36 -22.64 -1.47
C ASP A 507 -17.63 -21.96 -1.99
N TYR A 508 -18.09 -20.90 -1.31
CA TYR A 508 -19.18 -20.03 -1.74
C TYR A 508 -18.74 -18.99 -2.78
N GLY A 509 -17.45 -18.92 -3.09
CA GLY A 509 -16.88 -17.99 -4.09
C GLY A 509 -16.58 -16.59 -3.55
N PHE A 510 -16.36 -16.46 -2.23
CA PHE A 510 -15.97 -15.20 -1.58
C PHE A 510 -14.59 -15.28 -0.95
N HIS A 511 -13.87 -14.19 -0.98
CA HIS A 511 -12.73 -13.99 -0.10
C HIS A 511 -13.23 -13.79 1.34
N ALA A 512 -12.50 -14.33 2.30
CA ALA A 512 -12.85 -14.14 3.70
C ALA A 512 -12.70 -12.69 4.17
N PRO A 513 -13.55 -12.21 5.11
CA PRO A 513 -13.28 -11.01 5.88
C PRO A 513 -12.00 -11.11 6.70
N THR A 514 -11.54 -9.98 7.26
CA THR A 514 -10.40 -9.97 8.17
C THR A 514 -10.72 -10.76 9.45
N MET A 515 -9.86 -11.72 9.77
CA MET A 515 -10.06 -12.62 10.91
C MET A 515 -9.34 -12.12 12.17
N SER A 516 -10.01 -12.24 13.33
CA SER A 516 -9.39 -12.06 14.65
C SER A 516 -8.66 -10.73 14.84
N PHE A 517 -9.20 -9.68 14.26
CA PHE A 517 -8.71 -8.31 14.41
C PHE A 517 -9.91 -7.33 14.52
N PRO A 518 -9.85 -6.36 15.43
CA PRO A 518 -8.89 -6.20 16.53
C PRO A 518 -9.12 -7.21 17.68
N VAL A 519 -10.21 -7.96 17.63
CA VAL A 519 -10.61 -8.93 18.67
C VAL A 519 -10.48 -10.36 18.16
N ALA A 520 -9.80 -11.20 18.92
CA ALA A 520 -9.66 -12.62 18.58
C ALA A 520 -11.03 -13.32 18.51
N GLY A 521 -11.22 -14.19 17.52
CA GLY A 521 -12.46 -14.95 17.33
C GLY A 521 -13.60 -14.18 16.67
N THR A 522 -13.28 -13.11 15.93
CA THR A 522 -14.24 -12.27 15.21
C THR A 522 -13.93 -12.21 13.71
N LEU A 523 -14.90 -11.75 12.92
CA LEU A 523 -14.74 -11.39 11.51
C LEU A 523 -15.05 -9.91 11.33
N MET A 524 -14.13 -9.14 10.73
CA MET A 524 -14.35 -7.74 10.40
C MET A 524 -14.68 -7.63 8.92
N VAL A 525 -15.87 -7.11 8.63
CA VAL A 525 -16.45 -7.03 7.28
C VAL A 525 -16.51 -5.58 6.84
N GLU A 526 -15.85 -5.25 5.75
CA GLU A 526 -15.94 -3.95 5.06
C GLU A 526 -16.42 -4.16 3.64
N PRO A 527 -17.71 -3.95 3.34
CA PRO A 527 -18.20 -3.84 1.97
C PRO A 527 -17.94 -2.43 1.49
N THR A 528 -17.25 -2.20 0.44
CA THR A 528 -17.07 -0.85 -0.08
C THR A 528 -18.33 -0.35 -0.81
N GLU A 529 -18.39 0.93 -1.15
CA GLU A 529 -19.45 1.49 -1.99
C GLU A 529 -19.40 1.01 -3.44
N SER A 530 -18.31 0.35 -3.86
CA SER A 530 -18.14 -0.19 -5.21
C SER A 530 -18.95 -1.46 -5.45
N GLU A 531 -19.44 -2.09 -4.38
CA GLU A 531 -20.20 -3.32 -4.48
C GLU A 531 -21.68 -3.08 -4.77
N SER A 532 -22.24 -3.93 -5.62
CA SER A 532 -23.69 -3.92 -5.89
C SER A 532 -24.48 -4.52 -4.73
N LEU A 533 -25.74 -4.08 -4.57
CA LEU A 533 -26.63 -4.69 -3.57
C LEU A 533 -26.78 -6.20 -3.78
N ALA A 534 -26.80 -6.66 -5.02
CA ALA A 534 -26.89 -8.09 -5.33
C ALA A 534 -25.67 -8.88 -4.84
N GLU A 535 -24.47 -8.31 -4.92
CA GLU A 535 -23.24 -8.93 -4.40
C GLU A 535 -23.24 -8.94 -2.86
N VAL A 536 -23.68 -7.86 -2.24
CA VAL A 536 -23.84 -7.74 -0.79
C VAL A 536 -24.87 -8.76 -0.28
N ASP A 537 -26.02 -8.90 -0.96
CA ASP A 537 -27.03 -9.90 -0.63
C ASP A 537 -26.49 -11.32 -0.78
N ALA A 538 -25.76 -11.62 -1.83
CA ALA A 538 -25.14 -12.93 -2.03
C ALA A 538 -24.13 -13.27 -0.91
N PHE A 539 -23.35 -12.29 -0.45
CA PHE A 539 -22.46 -12.47 0.72
C PHE A 539 -23.27 -12.78 1.99
N ILE A 540 -24.33 -12.03 2.25
CA ILE A 540 -25.22 -12.25 3.40
C ILE A 540 -25.84 -13.65 3.34
N GLU A 541 -26.33 -14.07 2.18
CA GLU A 541 -26.91 -15.41 2.00
C GLU A 541 -25.87 -16.52 2.23
N ALA A 542 -24.63 -16.33 1.78
CA ALA A 542 -23.53 -17.25 2.04
C ALA A 542 -23.25 -17.36 3.55
N MET A 543 -23.16 -16.24 4.25
CA MET A 543 -22.94 -16.22 5.70
C MET A 543 -24.09 -16.90 6.47
N ILE A 544 -25.34 -16.65 6.10
CA ILE A 544 -26.52 -17.31 6.71
C ILE A 544 -26.50 -18.81 6.44
N ALA A 545 -26.12 -19.23 5.22
CA ALA A 545 -26.01 -20.66 4.89
C ALA A 545 -24.89 -21.34 5.70
N ILE A 546 -23.74 -20.69 5.86
CA ILE A 546 -22.65 -21.16 6.73
C ILE A 546 -23.13 -21.29 8.18
N LYS A 547 -23.94 -20.34 8.68
CA LYS A 547 -24.53 -20.46 10.02
C LYS A 547 -25.38 -21.72 10.17
N ARG A 548 -26.17 -22.07 9.17
CA ARG A 548 -26.95 -23.34 9.16
C ARG A 548 -26.04 -24.58 9.16
N GLU A 549 -24.94 -24.54 8.43
CA GLU A 549 -23.93 -25.61 8.46
C GLU A 549 -23.29 -25.73 9.87
N ILE A 550 -23.00 -24.60 10.53
CA ILE A 550 -22.52 -24.56 11.92
C ILE A 550 -23.54 -25.20 12.88
N ASP A 551 -24.84 -24.94 12.69
CA ASP A 551 -25.90 -25.49 13.52
C ASP A 551 -26.00 -27.00 13.37
N LEU A 552 -25.76 -27.57 12.16
CA LEU A 552 -25.69 -29.02 11.94
C LEU A 552 -24.50 -29.67 12.67
N VAL A 553 -23.38 -28.97 12.78
CA VAL A 553 -22.26 -29.45 13.62
C VAL A 553 -22.62 -29.37 15.10
N GLY A 554 -23.24 -28.26 15.52
CA GLY A 554 -23.65 -28.05 16.91
C GLY A 554 -24.72 -29.03 17.40
N SER A 555 -25.65 -29.48 16.52
CA SER A 555 -26.64 -30.52 16.82
C SER A 555 -26.10 -31.96 16.79
N GLY A 556 -24.89 -32.14 16.22
CA GLY A 556 -24.30 -33.46 16.03
C GLY A 556 -24.79 -34.20 14.77
N ASP A 557 -25.57 -33.54 13.88
CA ASP A 557 -25.96 -34.06 12.57
C ASP A 557 -24.76 -34.26 11.65
N TRP A 558 -23.76 -33.40 11.82
CA TRP A 558 -22.42 -33.56 11.23
C TRP A 558 -21.35 -33.74 12.31
N PRO A 559 -20.39 -34.69 12.12
CA PRO A 559 -19.25 -34.84 13.03
C PRO A 559 -18.42 -33.57 13.12
N ALA A 560 -17.90 -33.25 14.31
CA ALA A 560 -17.11 -32.04 14.52
C ALA A 560 -15.77 -32.05 13.74
N ASP A 561 -15.21 -33.23 13.51
CA ASP A 561 -13.94 -33.46 12.83
C ASP A 561 -14.06 -33.82 11.34
N ASP A 562 -15.27 -34.04 10.84
CA ASP A 562 -15.50 -34.35 9.43
C ASP A 562 -16.80 -33.70 8.92
N ASN A 563 -16.71 -32.46 8.49
CA ASN A 563 -17.83 -31.67 7.96
C ASN A 563 -17.32 -30.67 6.91
N PRO A 564 -18.23 -30.03 6.12
CA PRO A 564 -17.81 -29.10 5.07
C PRO A 564 -17.01 -27.89 5.55
N LEU A 565 -17.22 -27.42 6.79
CA LEU A 565 -16.52 -26.28 7.36
C LEU A 565 -15.08 -26.66 7.71
N HIS A 566 -14.90 -27.79 8.40
CA HIS A 566 -13.59 -28.28 8.81
C HIS A 566 -12.71 -28.65 7.60
N ASN A 567 -13.34 -29.23 6.56
CA ASN A 567 -12.63 -29.69 5.36
C ASN A 567 -12.46 -28.61 4.27
N ALA A 568 -13.09 -27.45 4.42
CA ALA A 568 -12.95 -26.32 3.48
C ALA A 568 -11.52 -25.78 3.44
N PRO A 569 -11.09 -25.21 2.29
CA PRO A 569 -11.81 -25.12 1.03
C PRO A 569 -11.67 -26.40 0.20
N HIS A 570 -12.66 -26.67 -0.66
CA HIS A 570 -12.70 -27.86 -1.51
C HIS A 570 -12.17 -27.54 -2.91
N THR A 571 -11.02 -28.12 -3.26
CA THR A 571 -10.44 -28.00 -4.60
C THR A 571 -11.17 -28.93 -5.59
N ALA A 572 -11.08 -28.64 -6.90
CA ALA A 572 -11.60 -29.54 -7.92
C ALA A 572 -10.97 -30.95 -7.83
N GLU A 573 -9.68 -31.01 -7.50
CA GLU A 573 -8.95 -32.28 -7.38
C GLU A 573 -9.52 -33.16 -6.26
N CYS A 574 -9.74 -32.63 -5.05
CA CYS A 574 -10.26 -33.42 -3.94
C CYS A 574 -11.67 -33.98 -4.22
N LEU A 575 -12.46 -33.28 -5.03
CA LEU A 575 -13.78 -33.72 -5.40
C LEU A 575 -13.80 -34.80 -6.50
N LEU A 576 -12.78 -34.81 -7.39
CA LEU A 576 -12.75 -35.66 -8.58
C LEU A 576 -11.93 -36.92 -8.39
N VAL A 577 -10.83 -36.87 -7.67
CA VAL A 577 -9.84 -37.96 -7.57
C VAL A 577 -9.85 -38.67 -6.24
N GLU A 578 -10.31 -38.06 -5.16
CA GLU A 578 -10.34 -38.70 -3.83
C GLU A 578 -11.56 -39.60 -3.68
N ASP A 579 -11.38 -40.72 -2.95
CA ASP A 579 -12.52 -41.52 -2.45
C ASP A 579 -13.33 -40.67 -1.48
N TRP A 580 -14.62 -40.44 -1.84
CA TRP A 580 -15.48 -39.60 -1.02
C TRP A 580 -16.09 -40.38 0.12
N LYS A 581 -15.55 -40.25 1.31
CA LYS A 581 -16.00 -40.94 2.53
C LYS A 581 -16.62 -40.01 3.57
N HIS A 582 -16.78 -38.75 3.21
CA HIS A 582 -17.34 -37.72 4.08
C HIS A 582 -18.86 -37.89 4.28
N PRO A 583 -19.41 -37.46 5.43
CA PRO A 583 -20.85 -37.55 5.73
C PRO A 583 -21.72 -36.56 4.95
N TYR A 584 -21.12 -35.77 4.09
CA TYR A 584 -21.78 -34.80 3.20
C TYR A 584 -21.43 -35.08 1.74
N THR A 585 -22.26 -34.58 0.81
CA THR A 585 -22.11 -34.87 -0.62
C THR A 585 -21.07 -33.96 -1.27
N ARG A 586 -20.52 -34.39 -2.43
CA ARG A 586 -19.67 -33.53 -3.27
C ARG A 586 -20.40 -32.25 -3.73
N GLU A 587 -21.71 -32.32 -3.91
CA GLU A 587 -22.53 -31.17 -4.28
C GLU A 587 -22.61 -30.17 -3.12
N GLN A 588 -22.82 -30.62 -1.89
CA GLN A 588 -22.78 -29.78 -0.70
C GLN A 588 -21.39 -29.13 -0.51
N ALA A 589 -20.32 -29.86 -0.82
CA ALA A 589 -18.96 -29.31 -0.78
C ALA A 589 -18.75 -28.19 -1.81
N ALA A 590 -19.09 -28.46 -3.09
CA ALA A 590 -18.76 -27.60 -4.22
C ALA A 590 -19.78 -26.48 -4.47
N TYR A 591 -21.07 -26.76 -4.23
CA TYR A 591 -22.19 -25.88 -4.58
C TYR A 591 -23.19 -25.78 -3.41
N PRO A 592 -22.75 -25.21 -2.27
CA PRO A 592 -23.55 -25.26 -1.03
C PRO A 592 -24.90 -24.53 -1.12
N LEU A 593 -25.07 -23.55 -2.01
CA LEU A 593 -26.34 -22.88 -2.34
C LEU A 593 -26.88 -23.27 -3.73
N GLY A 594 -26.37 -24.36 -4.30
CA GLY A 594 -26.76 -24.83 -5.64
C GLY A 594 -25.94 -24.18 -6.77
N LYS A 595 -25.95 -24.84 -7.93
CA LYS A 595 -25.13 -24.47 -9.10
C LYS A 595 -25.44 -23.10 -9.72
N GLY A 596 -26.65 -22.59 -9.47
CA GLY A 596 -27.13 -21.31 -10.01
C GLY A 596 -26.86 -20.11 -9.12
N PHE A 597 -26.30 -20.30 -7.93
CA PHE A 597 -26.11 -19.21 -6.98
C PHE A 597 -25.14 -18.14 -7.51
N ARG A 598 -23.97 -18.58 -8.01
CA ARG A 598 -22.99 -17.71 -8.67
C ARG A 598 -22.00 -18.54 -9.51
N PRO A 599 -21.24 -17.90 -10.42
CA PRO A 599 -20.15 -18.58 -11.14
C PRO A 599 -19.15 -19.21 -10.17
N LYS A 600 -18.77 -20.46 -10.40
CA LYS A 600 -17.85 -21.18 -9.52
C LYS A 600 -16.42 -20.69 -9.71
N VAL A 601 -15.81 -20.26 -8.64
CA VAL A 601 -14.37 -20.08 -8.51
C VAL A 601 -13.81 -21.25 -7.71
N TRP A 602 -12.83 -21.96 -8.27
CA TRP A 602 -12.24 -23.12 -7.61
C TRP A 602 -11.05 -22.70 -6.75
N PRO A 603 -11.06 -22.99 -5.44
CA PRO A 603 -9.86 -22.81 -4.61
C PRO A 603 -8.70 -23.65 -5.18
N PRO A 604 -7.48 -23.08 -5.33
CA PRO A 604 -6.36 -23.80 -5.92
C PRO A 604 -5.67 -24.76 -4.96
N VAL A 605 -5.84 -24.55 -3.65
CA VAL A 605 -5.23 -25.35 -2.58
C VAL A 605 -6.25 -25.61 -1.48
N ARG A 606 -6.07 -26.71 -0.77
CA ARG A 606 -6.80 -27.02 0.46
C ARG A 606 -6.22 -26.24 1.64
N ARG A 607 -6.72 -26.51 2.84
CA ARG A 607 -6.26 -25.88 4.08
C ARG A 607 -4.76 -26.05 4.29
N ILE A 608 -4.07 -24.95 4.56
CA ILE A 608 -2.64 -24.91 4.87
C ILE A 608 -2.47 -24.71 6.39
N ASP A 609 -1.55 -25.44 7.01
CA ASP A 609 -1.15 -25.18 8.39
C ASP A 609 -0.20 -23.97 8.46
N GLY A 610 -0.80 -22.77 8.53
CA GLY A 610 -0.04 -21.52 8.62
C GLY A 610 0.80 -21.43 9.89
N ALA A 611 0.30 -21.97 11.01
CA ALA A 611 1.03 -21.97 12.27
C ALA A 611 2.29 -22.84 12.22
N PHE A 612 2.25 -23.96 11.51
CA PHE A 612 3.43 -24.78 11.23
C PHE A 612 4.41 -24.01 10.35
N GLY A 613 3.94 -23.39 9.27
CA GLY A 613 4.77 -22.60 8.36
C GLY A 613 5.50 -21.46 9.08
N ASP A 614 4.80 -20.71 9.92
CA ASP A 614 5.38 -19.60 10.70
C ASP A 614 6.45 -20.04 11.70
N ARG A 615 6.34 -21.24 12.22
CA ARG A 615 7.32 -21.80 13.16
C ARG A 615 8.49 -22.48 12.47
N ASN A 616 8.34 -22.85 11.20
CA ASN A 616 9.31 -23.59 10.42
C ASN A 616 9.70 -22.81 9.17
N LEU A 617 10.37 -21.68 9.37
CA LEU A 617 10.76 -20.76 8.29
C LEU A 617 11.87 -21.27 7.37
N VAL A 618 12.38 -22.47 7.59
CA VAL A 618 13.40 -23.06 6.71
C VAL A 618 12.71 -23.61 5.47
N CYS A 619 13.02 -23.04 4.33
CA CYS A 619 12.64 -23.59 3.04
C CYS A 619 13.42 -24.91 2.83
N SER A 620 12.77 -26.01 3.04
CA SER A 620 13.23 -27.33 2.58
C SER A 620 12.76 -27.52 1.13
N CYS A 621 13.23 -26.67 0.20
CA CYS A 621 12.97 -26.91 -1.20
C CYS A 621 13.55 -28.30 -1.55
N PRO A 622 12.72 -29.27 -1.97
CA PRO A 622 13.24 -30.55 -2.41
C PRO A 622 14.23 -30.30 -3.55
N PRO A 623 15.30 -31.05 -3.66
CA PRO A 623 16.22 -30.94 -4.80
C PRO A 623 15.44 -31.20 -6.09
N VAL A 624 15.87 -30.58 -7.19
CA VAL A 624 15.19 -30.65 -8.50
C VAL A 624 14.94 -32.09 -8.94
N GLU A 625 15.82 -33.00 -8.55
CA GLU A 625 15.73 -34.44 -8.81
C GLU A 625 14.52 -35.11 -8.13
N ALA A 626 13.95 -34.50 -7.09
CA ALA A 626 12.74 -35.00 -6.43
C ALA A 626 11.48 -34.80 -7.27
N PHE A 627 11.55 -34.00 -8.33
CA PHE A 627 10.47 -33.74 -9.29
C PHE A 627 10.71 -34.40 -10.66
N ALA A 628 11.72 -35.25 -10.79
CA ALA A 628 12.07 -35.96 -12.03
C ALA A 628 11.20 -37.23 -12.24
#